data_4517eba71637ad2cebd7870954dd315d
#
_entry.id   4517eba71637ad2cebd7870954dd315d
#
_cell.length_a   1.000
_cell.length_b   1.000
_cell.length_c   1.000
_cell.angle_alpha   90.00
_cell.angle_beta   90.00
_cell.angle_gamma   90.00
#
_symmetry.space_group_name_H-M   'P 1'
#
loop_
_entity.id
_entity.type
_entity.pdbx_description
1 polymer ?
#
loop_
_entity_poly.entity_id
_entity_poly.type
_entity_poly.pdbx_seq_one_letter_code
_entity_poly.pdbx_strand_id
1 'polypeptide(L)'
;IRDILIISTPQDTPRFQELLGDGHQFGVNLSYAVQPSPDGLAQAFIIGADFIGDDTVAMVLGDNIFAGHGLKKRLTTAVENAENGKGATVFGYYVDDPERFGIVEFDHNGKAISIEEKPAQPKSNYCVTGLYFYDNRVVEYAKNLKPSARGELEITDLNRIYLENGDLNVELLGQGFTWLDTGTHESLV
;
A
#
# COMPACT_ATOMS: atom_id res chain seq x y z
N ILE A 1 14.65 -6.23 -0.42
CA ILE A 1 13.53 -7.19 -0.45
C ILE A 1 13.84 -8.19 -1.54
N ARG A 2 13.73 -9.49 -1.22
CA ARG A 2 13.96 -10.59 -2.19
C ARG A 2 12.83 -11.60 -2.18
N ASP A 3 12.17 -11.78 -1.05
CA ASP A 3 11.02 -12.68 -0.93
C ASP A 3 9.76 -11.89 -1.24
N ILE A 4 9.02 -12.32 -2.25
CA ILE A 4 7.85 -11.60 -2.79
C ILE A 4 6.70 -12.58 -2.93
N LEU A 5 5.55 -12.24 -2.36
CA LEU A 5 4.29 -12.94 -2.55
C LEU A 5 3.43 -12.17 -3.55
N ILE A 6 3.09 -12.80 -4.65
CA ILE A 6 2.14 -12.27 -5.64
C ILE A 6 0.74 -12.78 -5.30
N ILE A 7 -0.15 -11.86 -4.97
CA ILE A 7 -1.56 -12.16 -4.69
C ILE A 7 -2.38 -11.67 -5.87
N SER A 8 -3.16 -12.55 -6.47
CA SER A 8 -3.97 -12.23 -7.64
C SER A 8 -5.27 -13.03 -7.67
N THR A 9 -6.07 -12.82 -8.71
CA THR A 9 -7.33 -13.53 -8.94
C THR A 9 -7.10 -15.02 -9.21
N PRO A 10 -8.11 -15.87 -9.02
CA PRO A 10 -8.04 -17.29 -9.42
C PRO A 10 -7.68 -17.47 -10.91
N GLN A 11 -8.15 -16.57 -11.77
CA GLN A 11 -7.93 -16.62 -13.20
C GLN A 11 -6.52 -16.19 -13.63
N ASP A 12 -5.96 -15.21 -12.95
CA ASP A 12 -4.68 -14.60 -13.38
C ASP A 12 -3.48 -15.19 -12.64
N THR A 13 -3.66 -15.76 -11.45
CA THR A 13 -2.55 -16.38 -10.71
C THR A 13 -1.78 -17.43 -11.55
N PRO A 14 -2.42 -18.36 -12.26
CA PRO A 14 -1.71 -19.32 -13.12
C PRO A 14 -0.90 -18.63 -14.24
N ARG A 15 -1.40 -17.54 -14.79
CA ARG A 15 -0.73 -16.75 -15.83
C ARG A 15 0.53 -16.08 -15.30
N PHE A 16 0.47 -15.51 -14.08
CA PHE A 16 1.64 -14.96 -13.42
C PHE A 16 2.68 -16.04 -13.12
N GLN A 17 2.25 -17.20 -12.65
CA GLN A 17 3.14 -18.33 -12.40
C GLN A 17 3.85 -18.80 -13.68
N GLU A 18 3.13 -18.89 -14.80
CA GLU A 18 3.72 -19.27 -16.11
C GLU A 18 4.72 -18.22 -16.59
N LEU A 19 4.39 -16.93 -16.43
CA LEU A 19 5.23 -15.84 -16.94
C LEU A 19 6.48 -15.61 -16.09
N LEU A 20 6.37 -15.66 -14.77
CA LEU A 20 7.40 -15.19 -13.84
C LEU A 20 8.12 -16.34 -13.12
N GLY A 21 7.53 -17.54 -13.09
CA GLY A 21 8.10 -18.70 -12.42
C GLY A 21 8.39 -18.46 -10.95
N ASP A 22 9.50 -18.96 -10.46
CA ASP A 22 9.98 -18.79 -9.08
C ASP A 22 10.79 -17.50 -8.85
N GLY A 23 11.03 -16.72 -9.90
CA GLY A 23 11.71 -15.42 -9.84
C GLY A 23 13.23 -15.47 -9.85
N HIS A 24 13.87 -16.65 -9.91
CA HIS A 24 15.34 -16.76 -9.84
C HIS A 24 16.03 -15.99 -10.95
N GLN A 25 15.44 -15.88 -12.14
CA GLN A 25 15.96 -15.10 -13.28
C GLN A 25 16.03 -13.60 -13.00
N PHE A 26 15.25 -13.11 -12.00
CA PHE A 26 15.27 -11.72 -11.54
C PHE A 26 16.06 -11.54 -10.24
N GLY A 27 16.64 -12.59 -9.70
CA GLY A 27 17.36 -12.57 -8.43
C GLY A 27 16.46 -12.42 -7.19
N VAL A 28 15.20 -12.85 -7.30
CA VAL A 28 14.19 -12.83 -6.21
C VAL A 28 13.54 -14.21 -6.07
N ASN A 29 12.84 -14.41 -4.96
CA ASN A 29 12.04 -15.60 -4.68
C ASN A 29 10.57 -15.21 -4.79
N LEU A 30 9.86 -15.75 -5.78
CA LEU A 30 8.44 -15.50 -5.98
C LEU A 30 7.61 -16.65 -5.42
N SER A 31 6.59 -16.29 -4.65
CA SER A 31 5.51 -17.17 -4.20
C SER A 31 4.18 -16.60 -4.68
N TYR A 32 3.14 -17.41 -4.68
CA TYR A 32 1.84 -17.04 -5.21
C TYR A 32 0.72 -17.42 -4.25
N ALA A 33 -0.28 -16.54 -4.15
CA ALA A 33 -1.51 -16.82 -3.43
C ALA A 33 -2.71 -16.26 -4.20
N VAL A 34 -3.87 -16.83 -3.96
CA VAL A 34 -5.11 -16.45 -4.62
C VAL A 34 -5.97 -15.63 -3.66
N GLN A 35 -6.44 -14.48 -4.12
CA GLN A 35 -7.55 -13.76 -3.52
C GLN A 35 -8.83 -14.19 -4.24
N PRO A 36 -9.73 -14.94 -3.57
CA PRO A 36 -10.86 -15.57 -4.26
C PRO A 36 -11.92 -14.57 -4.72
N SER A 37 -12.05 -13.44 -4.05
CA SER A 37 -12.99 -12.37 -4.35
C SER A 37 -12.37 -11.00 -4.00
N PRO A 38 -12.85 -9.89 -4.59
CA PRO A 38 -12.31 -8.55 -4.36
C PRO A 38 -12.79 -7.96 -3.01
N ASP A 39 -12.38 -8.59 -1.91
CA ASP A 39 -12.82 -8.25 -0.56
C ASP A 39 -12.00 -7.11 0.09
N GLY A 40 -11.20 -6.42 -0.69
CA GLY A 40 -10.41 -5.27 -0.28
C GLY A 40 -8.89 -5.55 -0.16
N LEU A 41 -8.10 -4.48 -0.23
CA LEU A 41 -6.63 -4.57 -0.24
C LEU A 41 -6.05 -5.07 1.09
N ALA A 42 -6.68 -4.74 2.22
CA ALA A 42 -6.18 -5.18 3.52
C ALA A 42 -6.29 -6.71 3.72
N GLN A 43 -7.11 -7.40 2.94
CA GLN A 43 -7.19 -8.86 2.96
C GLN A 43 -5.85 -9.51 2.57
N ALA A 44 -4.99 -8.82 1.81
CA ALA A 44 -3.68 -9.31 1.43
C ALA A 44 -2.83 -9.73 2.64
N PHE A 45 -2.93 -9.03 3.77
CA PHE A 45 -2.19 -9.34 4.99
C PHE A 45 -2.75 -10.57 5.74
N ILE A 46 -4.01 -10.88 5.53
CA ILE A 46 -4.64 -12.11 6.05
C ILE A 46 -4.22 -13.30 5.19
N ILE A 47 -4.32 -13.17 3.86
CA ILE A 47 -3.90 -14.19 2.90
C ILE A 47 -2.40 -14.48 3.03
N GLY A 48 -1.61 -13.43 3.17
CA GLY A 48 -0.15 -13.51 3.27
C GLY A 48 0.39 -13.71 4.69
N ALA A 49 -0.46 -13.97 5.69
CA ALA A 49 -0.04 -14.01 7.09
C ALA A 49 1.10 -15.02 7.36
N ASP A 50 1.03 -16.20 6.79
CA ASP A 50 2.08 -17.23 6.94
C ASP A 50 3.38 -16.84 6.21
N PHE A 51 3.25 -16.19 5.05
CA PHE A 51 4.39 -15.66 4.30
C PHE A 51 5.10 -14.53 5.08
N ILE A 52 4.33 -13.64 5.71
CA ILE A 52 4.87 -12.53 6.51
C ILE A 52 5.53 -13.06 7.78
N GLY A 53 4.90 -14.04 8.45
CA GLY A 53 5.38 -14.56 9.73
C GLY A 53 5.42 -13.46 10.79
N ASP A 54 6.59 -13.30 11.41
CA ASP A 54 6.88 -12.29 12.43
C ASP A 54 7.71 -11.10 11.90
N ASP A 55 7.87 -11.00 10.58
CA ASP A 55 8.68 -9.97 9.92
C ASP A 55 7.85 -8.70 9.61
N THR A 56 8.55 -7.65 9.20
CA THR A 56 7.95 -6.45 8.57
C THR A 56 7.59 -6.75 7.12
N VAL A 57 6.69 -5.95 6.55
CA VAL A 57 6.20 -6.18 5.19
C VAL A 57 6.02 -4.90 4.42
N ALA A 58 6.32 -4.94 3.12
CA ALA A 58 5.91 -3.92 2.17
C ALA A 58 4.85 -4.49 1.23
N MET A 59 3.88 -3.67 0.85
CA MET A 59 2.90 -3.98 -0.19
C MET A 59 2.97 -2.93 -1.29
N VAL A 60 2.96 -3.39 -2.53
CA VAL A 60 2.84 -2.53 -3.71
C VAL A 60 1.69 -3.02 -4.58
N LEU A 61 0.89 -2.10 -5.09
CA LEU A 61 -0.15 -2.41 -6.07
C LEU A 61 0.48 -2.58 -7.45
N GLY A 62 0.12 -3.64 -8.15
CA GLY A 62 0.77 -4.05 -9.39
C GLY A 62 0.54 -3.10 -10.59
N ASP A 63 -0.41 -2.19 -10.49
CA ASP A 63 -0.72 -1.15 -11.46
C ASP A 63 -0.08 0.21 -11.15
N ASN A 64 0.71 0.30 -10.08
CA ASN A 64 1.37 1.53 -9.68
C ASN A 64 2.83 1.57 -10.15
N ILE A 65 3.22 2.68 -10.77
CA ILE A 65 4.58 2.93 -11.23
C ILE A 65 5.14 4.14 -10.50
N PHE A 66 6.34 3.99 -9.93
CA PHE A 66 7.04 5.04 -9.21
C PHE A 66 8.39 5.33 -9.87
N ALA A 67 8.67 6.60 -10.12
CA ALA A 67 9.98 7.05 -10.60
C ALA A 67 10.36 8.38 -9.94
N GLY A 68 11.64 8.57 -9.67
CA GLY A 68 12.10 9.84 -9.13
C GLY A 68 13.48 9.75 -8.49
N HIS A 69 14.13 10.92 -8.43
CA HIS A 69 15.43 11.03 -7.79
C HIS A 69 15.31 10.81 -6.26
N GLY A 70 16.18 9.96 -5.72
CA GLY A 70 16.18 9.67 -4.28
C GLY A 70 15.12 8.68 -3.80
N LEU A 71 14.35 8.04 -4.70
CA LEU A 71 13.34 7.03 -4.35
C LEU A 71 13.95 5.92 -3.47
N LYS A 72 15.13 5.40 -3.83
CA LYS A 72 15.81 4.35 -3.04
C LYS A 72 16.01 4.77 -1.57
N LYS A 73 16.43 6.02 -1.32
CA LYS A 73 16.64 6.53 0.05
C LYS A 73 15.33 6.55 0.83
N ARG A 74 14.23 6.99 0.20
CA ARG A 74 12.90 7.01 0.83
C ARG A 74 12.40 5.62 1.17
N LEU A 75 12.59 4.66 0.26
CA LEU A 75 12.25 3.26 0.50
C LEU A 75 13.08 2.66 1.64
N THR A 76 14.39 2.96 1.70
CA THR A 76 15.24 2.52 2.81
C THR A 76 14.76 3.07 4.15
N THR A 77 14.43 4.36 4.22
CA THR A 77 13.86 4.98 5.43
C THR A 77 12.54 4.32 5.86
N ALA A 78 11.68 4.00 4.90
CA ALA A 78 10.40 3.32 5.19
C ALA A 78 10.62 1.91 5.78
N VAL A 79 11.58 1.15 5.25
CA VAL A 79 11.99 -0.15 5.80
C VAL A 79 12.52 0.01 7.22
N GLU A 80 13.45 0.95 7.44
CA GLU A 80 14.02 1.23 8.77
C GLU A 80 12.95 1.64 9.79
N ASN A 81 11.96 2.43 9.39
CA ASN A 81 10.83 2.79 10.25
C ASN A 81 10.04 1.56 10.70
N ALA A 82 9.74 0.65 9.78
CA ALA A 82 9.03 -0.57 10.10
C ALA A 82 9.85 -1.50 11.02
N GLU A 83 11.13 -1.71 10.70
CA GLU A 83 12.04 -2.56 11.48
C GLU A 83 12.30 -2.02 12.90
N ASN A 84 12.30 -0.70 13.08
CA ASN A 84 12.51 -0.05 14.38
C ASN A 84 11.22 0.20 15.17
N GLY A 85 10.10 -0.40 14.77
CA GLY A 85 8.83 -0.29 15.47
C GLY A 85 8.19 1.10 15.41
N LYS A 86 8.51 1.90 14.40
CA LYS A 86 7.92 3.25 14.17
C LYS A 86 6.59 3.19 13.42
N GLY A 87 6.00 2.00 13.29
CA GLY A 87 4.69 1.78 12.70
C GLY A 87 4.70 1.61 11.20
N ALA A 88 3.80 2.32 10.52
CA ALA A 88 3.63 2.28 9.08
C ALA A 88 4.22 3.51 8.39
N THR A 89 4.64 3.34 7.13
CA THR A 89 4.99 4.45 6.23
C THR A 89 4.19 4.32 4.94
N VAL A 90 3.53 5.39 4.55
CA VAL A 90 2.82 5.55 3.29
C VAL A 90 3.35 6.77 2.54
N PHE A 91 3.13 6.81 1.22
CA PHE A 91 3.61 7.88 0.36
C PHE A 91 2.44 8.70 -0.17
N GLY A 92 2.47 10.00 0.10
CA GLY A 92 1.49 10.97 -0.37
C GLY A 92 1.93 11.61 -1.67
N TYR A 93 0.98 11.78 -2.59
CA TYR A 93 1.21 12.44 -3.89
C TYR A 93 0.08 13.44 -4.18
N TYR A 94 0.42 14.59 -4.72
CA TYR A 94 -0.55 15.61 -5.09
C TYR A 94 -1.32 15.19 -6.35
N VAL A 95 -2.65 15.26 -6.30
CA VAL A 95 -3.55 14.94 -7.42
C VAL A 95 -4.57 16.05 -7.61
N ASP A 96 -5.05 16.19 -8.84
CA ASP A 96 -6.09 17.19 -9.19
C ASP A 96 -7.52 16.64 -8.98
N ASP A 97 -7.68 15.32 -8.85
CA ASP A 97 -8.94 14.60 -8.69
C ASP A 97 -8.98 13.77 -7.38
N PRO A 98 -8.85 14.43 -6.21
CA PRO A 98 -8.66 13.75 -4.92
C PRO A 98 -9.82 12.83 -4.51
N GLU A 99 -11.02 13.06 -5.00
CA GLU A 99 -12.22 12.24 -4.69
C GLU A 99 -12.13 10.78 -5.13
N ARG A 100 -11.13 10.46 -5.95
CA ARG A 100 -10.90 9.08 -6.46
C ARG A 100 -10.06 8.21 -5.53
N PHE A 101 -9.39 8.80 -4.55
CA PHE A 101 -8.32 8.17 -3.77
C PHE A 101 -8.56 8.24 -2.26
N GLY A 102 -7.77 7.50 -1.51
CA GLY A 102 -7.60 7.73 -0.09
C GLY A 102 -6.85 9.04 0.16
N ILE A 103 -7.44 9.97 0.89
CA ILE A 103 -6.93 11.33 1.07
C ILE A 103 -6.43 11.55 2.49
N VAL A 104 -5.25 12.16 2.61
CA VAL A 104 -4.65 12.53 3.89
C VAL A 104 -4.89 14.03 4.14
N GLU A 105 -5.40 14.35 5.32
CA GLU A 105 -5.50 15.73 5.83
C GLU A 105 -4.30 16.02 6.75
N PHE A 106 -3.76 17.23 6.63
CA PHE A 106 -2.63 17.70 7.46
C PHE A 106 -3.04 18.89 8.30
N ASP A 107 -2.45 19.01 9.48
CA ASP A 107 -2.54 20.22 10.29
C ASP A 107 -1.57 21.30 9.76
N HIS A 108 -1.59 22.47 10.42
CA HIS A 108 -0.73 23.61 10.05
C HIS A 108 0.78 23.34 10.22
N ASN A 109 1.17 22.27 10.92
CA ASN A 109 2.56 21.84 11.08
C ASN A 109 2.95 20.76 10.05
N GLY A 110 2.03 20.37 9.17
CA GLY A 110 2.24 19.30 8.20
C GLY A 110 2.14 17.89 8.75
N LYS A 111 1.54 17.74 9.95
CA LYS A 111 1.26 16.42 10.55
C LYS A 111 -0.05 15.89 10.00
N ALA A 112 -0.06 14.61 9.59
CA ALA A 112 -1.28 13.93 9.19
C ALA A 112 -2.24 13.79 10.39
N ILE A 113 -3.49 14.22 10.21
CA ILE A 113 -4.52 14.23 11.25
C ILE A 113 -5.74 13.40 10.88
N SER A 114 -5.99 13.15 9.62
CA SER A 114 -7.04 12.23 9.17
C SER A 114 -6.68 11.57 7.85
N ILE A 115 -7.31 10.43 7.61
CA ILE A 115 -7.25 9.71 6.33
C ILE A 115 -8.66 9.20 6.00
N GLU A 116 -9.12 9.44 4.77
CA GLU A 116 -10.47 9.12 4.33
C GLU A 116 -10.48 8.53 2.93
N GLU A 117 -11.19 7.42 2.74
CA GLU A 117 -11.31 6.75 1.43
C GLU A 117 -12.35 7.44 0.57
N LYS A 118 -11.95 7.89 -0.62
CA LYS A 118 -12.81 8.48 -1.65
C LYS A 118 -13.83 9.48 -1.08
N PRO A 119 -13.36 10.52 -0.38
CA PRO A 119 -14.24 11.46 0.28
C PRO A 119 -15.05 12.26 -0.74
N ALA A 120 -16.34 12.48 -0.47
CA ALA A 120 -17.19 13.35 -1.29
C ALA A 120 -16.75 14.84 -1.23
N GLN A 121 -16.10 15.21 -0.14
CA GLN A 121 -15.53 16.55 0.08
C GLN A 121 -14.11 16.40 0.58
N PRO A 122 -13.12 16.24 -0.32
CA PRO A 122 -11.73 16.05 0.06
C PRO A 122 -11.19 17.23 0.86
N LYS A 123 -10.48 16.94 1.95
CA LYS A 123 -9.87 17.94 2.84
C LYS A 123 -8.47 18.35 2.40
N SER A 124 -7.90 17.66 1.45
CA SER A 124 -6.63 17.98 0.80
C SER A 124 -6.56 17.38 -0.61
N ASN A 125 -5.51 17.70 -1.36
CA ASN A 125 -5.19 17.11 -2.65
C ASN A 125 -4.11 16.02 -2.56
N TYR A 126 -3.72 15.62 -1.36
CA TYR A 126 -2.71 14.57 -1.19
C TYR A 126 -3.36 13.20 -1.02
N CYS A 127 -3.17 12.33 -2.02
CA CYS A 127 -3.61 10.96 -1.96
C CYS A 127 -2.54 10.03 -1.40
N VAL A 128 -2.95 8.92 -0.85
CA VAL A 128 -2.07 7.80 -0.51
C VAL A 128 -1.86 6.95 -1.75
N THR A 129 -0.61 6.79 -2.15
CA THR A 129 -0.24 5.95 -3.31
C THR A 129 -0.28 4.47 -2.97
N GLY A 130 -0.19 3.60 -3.97
CA GLY A 130 -0.23 2.15 -3.80
C GLY A 130 1.08 1.51 -3.34
N LEU A 131 1.80 2.14 -2.42
CA LEU A 131 3.03 1.62 -1.83
C LEU A 131 3.01 1.83 -0.32
N TYR A 132 3.10 0.75 0.43
CA TYR A 132 2.88 0.71 1.87
C TYR A 132 3.97 -0.10 2.56
N PHE A 133 4.44 0.39 3.72
CA PHE A 133 5.40 -0.30 4.58
C PHE A 133 4.83 -0.42 5.98
N TYR A 134 4.84 -1.63 6.54
CA TYR A 134 4.24 -1.90 7.84
C TYR A 134 5.16 -2.71 8.73
N ASP A 135 5.10 -2.46 10.04
CA ASP A 135 5.58 -3.42 11.03
C ASP A 135 4.65 -4.65 11.12
N ASN A 136 5.03 -5.64 11.91
CA ASN A 136 4.28 -6.91 11.97
C ASN A 136 2.87 -6.79 12.55
N ARG A 137 2.54 -5.70 13.28
CA ARG A 137 1.18 -5.47 13.81
C ARG A 137 0.10 -5.44 12.74
N VAL A 138 0.48 -5.18 11.49
CA VAL A 138 -0.44 -5.11 10.34
C VAL A 138 -1.28 -6.38 10.18
N VAL A 139 -0.70 -7.55 10.45
CA VAL A 139 -1.40 -8.84 10.32
C VAL A 139 -2.58 -8.92 11.30
N GLU A 140 -2.35 -8.59 12.57
CA GLU A 140 -3.42 -8.58 13.57
C GLU A 140 -4.44 -7.46 13.32
N TYR A 141 -4.00 -6.29 12.91
CA TYR A 141 -4.91 -5.20 12.56
C TYR A 141 -5.81 -5.59 11.38
N ALA A 142 -5.26 -6.22 10.35
CA ALA A 142 -6.04 -6.69 9.21
C ALA A 142 -7.06 -7.77 9.58
N LYS A 143 -6.67 -8.73 10.42
CA LYS A 143 -7.56 -9.80 10.92
C LYS A 143 -8.75 -9.26 11.72
N ASN A 144 -8.58 -8.16 12.43
CA ASN A 144 -9.61 -7.54 13.25
C ASN A 144 -10.38 -6.43 12.54
N LEU A 145 -10.02 -6.12 11.28
CA LEU A 145 -10.72 -5.12 10.49
C LEU A 145 -12.14 -5.56 10.18
N LYS A 146 -13.07 -4.61 10.22
CA LYS A 146 -14.45 -4.83 9.79
C LYS A 146 -14.62 -4.35 8.35
N PRO A 147 -15.39 -5.05 7.52
CA PRO A 147 -15.73 -4.57 6.19
C PRO A 147 -16.38 -3.18 6.25
N SER A 148 -16.01 -2.32 5.29
CA SER A 148 -16.64 -1.02 5.08
C SER A 148 -18.08 -1.14 4.58
N ALA A 149 -18.75 -0.01 4.37
CA ALA A 149 -20.08 0.03 3.76
C ALA A 149 -20.11 -0.60 2.35
N ARG A 150 -18.96 -0.68 1.69
CA ARG A 150 -18.80 -1.37 0.38
C ARG A 150 -18.57 -2.88 0.52
N GLY A 151 -18.48 -3.40 1.74
CA GLY A 151 -18.18 -4.80 2.02
C GLY A 151 -16.71 -5.18 1.88
N GLU A 152 -15.81 -4.20 1.82
CA GLU A 152 -14.37 -4.39 1.61
C GLU A 152 -13.56 -4.14 2.89
N LEU A 153 -12.48 -4.90 3.08
CA LEU A 153 -11.44 -4.62 4.07
C LEU A 153 -10.52 -3.52 3.50
N GLU A 154 -10.82 -2.28 3.85
CA GLU A 154 -10.17 -1.11 3.28
C GLU A 154 -8.75 -0.91 3.82
N ILE A 155 -7.80 -0.68 2.90
CA ILE A 155 -6.44 -0.30 3.30
C ILE A 155 -6.42 1.04 4.03
N THR A 156 -7.34 1.94 3.70
CA THR A 156 -7.49 3.24 4.37
C THR A 156 -7.89 3.06 5.83
N ASP A 157 -8.78 2.12 6.15
CA ASP A 157 -9.15 1.81 7.53
C ASP A 157 -7.98 1.21 8.31
N LEU A 158 -7.17 0.37 7.66
CA LEU A 158 -5.94 -0.17 8.24
C LEU A 158 -4.93 0.95 8.56
N ASN A 159 -4.69 1.86 7.62
CA ASN A 159 -3.81 3.01 7.82
C ASN A 159 -4.34 3.95 8.91
N ARG A 160 -5.66 4.08 9.05
CA ARG A 160 -6.27 4.88 10.12
C ARG A 160 -5.94 4.35 11.51
N ILE A 161 -5.87 3.03 11.69
CA ILE A 161 -5.46 2.43 12.98
C ILE A 161 -4.05 2.91 13.36
N TYR A 162 -3.11 2.89 12.41
CA TYR A 162 -1.75 3.42 12.65
C TYR A 162 -1.77 4.92 12.94
N LEU A 163 -2.58 5.69 12.21
CA LEU A 163 -2.71 7.13 12.43
C LEU A 163 -3.22 7.46 13.84
N GLU A 164 -4.29 6.79 14.27
CA GLU A 164 -4.91 6.99 15.59
C GLU A 164 -3.96 6.58 16.73
N ASN A 165 -3.10 5.59 16.50
CA ASN A 165 -2.05 5.20 17.44
C ASN A 165 -0.82 6.12 17.42
N GLY A 166 -0.77 7.12 16.53
CA GLY A 166 0.39 8.00 16.35
C GLY A 166 1.56 7.37 15.61
N ASP A 167 1.33 6.27 14.91
CA ASP A 167 2.34 5.41 14.28
C ASP A 167 2.27 5.41 12.74
N LEU A 168 1.60 6.38 12.13
CA LEU A 168 1.57 6.54 10.67
C LEU A 168 2.53 7.64 10.24
N ASN A 169 3.55 7.26 9.46
CA ASN A 169 4.49 8.18 8.82
C ASN A 169 4.01 8.43 7.38
N VAL A 170 3.75 9.67 7.03
CA VAL A 170 3.38 10.08 5.66
C VAL A 170 4.55 10.82 5.04
N GLU A 171 5.14 10.22 4.00
CA GLU A 171 6.20 10.79 3.19
C GLU A 171 5.59 11.43 1.95
N LEU A 172 5.72 12.75 1.79
CA LEU A 172 5.24 13.43 0.59
C LEU A 172 6.25 13.29 -0.54
N LEU A 173 5.78 12.76 -1.68
CA LEU A 173 6.52 12.74 -2.93
C LEU A 173 6.31 14.09 -3.61
N GLY A 174 7.36 14.93 -3.63
CA GLY A 174 7.32 16.27 -4.20
C GLY A 174 7.62 16.32 -5.70
N GLN A 175 7.91 17.52 -6.19
CA GLN A 175 8.38 17.73 -7.56
C GLN A 175 9.63 16.90 -7.85
N GLY A 176 9.68 16.27 -9.01
CA GLY A 176 10.75 15.34 -9.39
C GLY A 176 10.43 13.86 -9.14
N PHE A 177 9.27 13.57 -8.57
CA PHE A 177 8.68 12.24 -8.55
C PHE A 177 7.53 12.13 -9.53
N THR A 178 7.42 10.98 -10.15
CA THR A 178 6.27 10.58 -10.97
C THR A 178 5.64 9.36 -10.32
N TRP A 179 4.35 9.44 -10.09
CA TRP A 179 3.52 8.31 -9.71
C TRP A 179 2.40 8.15 -10.74
N LEU A 180 2.24 6.95 -11.25
CA LEU A 180 1.20 6.59 -12.19
C LEU A 180 0.36 5.45 -11.61
N ASP A 181 -0.94 5.65 -11.55
CA ASP A 181 -1.93 4.60 -11.34
C ASP A 181 -2.43 4.17 -12.72
N THR A 182 -2.00 2.99 -13.17
CA THR A 182 -2.31 2.49 -14.51
C THR A 182 -3.55 1.60 -14.55
N GLY A 183 -4.36 1.60 -13.49
CA GLY A 183 -5.55 0.76 -13.36
C GLY A 183 -6.70 1.10 -14.30
N THR A 184 -6.65 2.27 -14.96
CA THR A 184 -7.65 2.68 -15.97
C THR A 184 -6.99 3.21 -17.24
N HIS A 185 -7.69 3.09 -18.39
CA HIS A 185 -7.22 3.66 -19.65
C HIS A 185 -7.04 5.17 -19.60
N GLU A 186 -7.87 5.87 -18.84
CA GLU A 186 -7.81 7.32 -18.64
C GLU A 186 -6.57 7.76 -17.87
N SER A 187 -6.03 6.90 -17.02
CA SER A 187 -4.82 7.18 -16.25
C SER A 187 -3.53 6.95 -17.06
N LEU A 188 -3.62 6.36 -18.25
CA LEU A 188 -2.49 6.05 -19.13
C LEU A 188 -2.26 7.12 -20.21
N VAL A 189 -3.16 8.09 -20.36
CA VAL A 189 -3.13 9.19 -21.34
C VAL A 189 -2.81 10.54 -20.66
#